data_425dcb1e4cda95c584e38f85e3d676ad
#
_entry.id   425dcb1e4cda95c584e38f85e3d676ad
#
_cell.length_a   1.000
_cell.length_b   1.000
_cell.length_c   1.000
_cell.angle_alpha   90.00
_cell.angle_beta   90.00
_cell.angle_gamma   90.00
#
_symmetry.space_group_name_H-M   'P 1'
#
loop_
_entity.id
_entity.type
_entity.pdbx_description
1 polymer ?
#
loop_
_entity_poly.entity_id
_entity_poly.type
_entity_poly.pdbx_seq_one_letter_code
_entity_poly.pdbx_strand_id
1 'polypeptide(L)'
;MKKKTSVGSKIILTLTMLFFYLPILYIIIFSFNDSRSLTKFGGFSLRWYEKMFADSTMMEAVLYTVIIAVIATVVATVVGTITAIGLSKSRKVVQKMVERINDLPVINPDIVTAISLLMFFSVLTGKKGFGTLLIAHIMFCIPYVMLSVTPKLRSLDPNLIDAAMDLGATPFQALTKVIVPQIKPGIVSGALSAFTMSFDDFVISYFTTGNGVNNISILVYTMSKRVNPSINALSTIVILLITLVLGVVNIVPIVREKREKDGKSSRAVSRKAMAAVAAVLVLAVVGGTVGARLSQQHKSAAAVEKYGSNVLQLYLPGEYLGETVISAFEKQSGVRVIVENFDSN
;
A
#
# COMPACT_ATOMS: atom_id res chain seq x y z
N MET A 1 9.57 22.21 -32.96
CA MET A 1 11.01 22.44 -32.64
C MET A 1 11.36 21.73 -31.33
N LYS A 2 12.13 20.64 -31.35
CA LYS A 2 12.67 20.03 -30.13
C LYS A 2 13.76 20.97 -29.57
N LYS A 3 13.46 21.69 -28.47
CA LYS A 3 14.48 22.43 -27.73
C LYS A 3 15.57 21.43 -27.31
N LYS A 4 16.80 21.62 -27.84
CA LYS A 4 17.96 20.87 -27.34
C LYS A 4 18.16 21.22 -25.86
N THR A 5 17.97 20.27 -24.98
CA THR A 5 18.28 20.44 -23.54
C THR A 5 19.75 20.78 -23.39
N SER A 6 20.06 21.86 -22.67
CA SER A 6 21.44 22.27 -22.44
C SER A 6 22.20 21.19 -21.64
N VAL A 7 23.54 21.14 -21.83
CA VAL A 7 24.38 20.18 -21.08
C VAL A 7 24.21 20.36 -19.57
N GLY A 8 24.10 21.61 -19.09
CA GLY A 8 23.86 21.91 -17.67
C GLY A 8 22.54 21.34 -17.17
N SER A 9 21.46 21.42 -17.96
CA SER A 9 20.16 20.82 -17.60
C SER A 9 20.23 19.29 -17.47
N LYS A 10 21.02 18.63 -18.34
CA LYS A 10 21.22 17.18 -18.24
C LYS A 10 22.00 16.79 -16.98
N ILE A 11 23.07 17.54 -16.65
CA ILE A 11 23.88 17.30 -15.44
C ILE A 11 23.02 17.45 -14.19
N ILE A 12 22.26 18.55 -14.07
CA ILE A 12 21.36 18.77 -12.93
C ILE A 12 20.34 17.62 -12.81
N LEU A 13 19.70 17.24 -13.91
CA LEU A 13 18.73 16.14 -13.92
C LEU A 13 19.37 14.81 -13.46
N THR A 14 20.59 14.51 -13.97
CA THR A 14 21.30 13.28 -13.60
C THR A 14 21.69 13.27 -12.12
N LEU A 15 22.21 14.39 -11.60
CA LEU A 15 22.55 14.52 -10.18
C LEU A 15 21.30 14.39 -9.28
N THR A 16 20.21 15.01 -9.67
CA THR A 16 18.93 14.90 -8.96
C THR A 16 18.45 13.43 -8.94
N MET A 17 18.48 12.75 -10.08
CA MET A 17 18.13 11.34 -10.16
C MET A 17 19.03 10.47 -9.28
N LEU A 18 20.35 10.65 -9.36
CA LEU A 18 21.29 9.93 -8.51
C LEU A 18 21.00 10.15 -7.03
N PHE A 19 20.75 11.39 -6.61
CA PHE A 19 20.46 11.73 -5.22
C PHE A 19 19.24 10.97 -4.68
N PHE A 20 18.14 10.88 -5.48
CA PHE A 20 16.93 10.19 -5.06
C PHE A 20 17.01 8.67 -5.15
N TYR A 21 17.70 8.12 -6.17
CA TYR A 21 17.73 6.68 -6.38
C TYR A 21 18.88 5.97 -5.68
N LEU A 22 19.95 6.67 -5.30
CA LEU A 22 21.11 6.08 -4.63
C LEU A 22 20.76 5.40 -3.29
N PRO A 23 19.94 5.99 -2.41
CA PRO A 23 19.50 5.30 -1.19
C PRO A 23 18.70 4.02 -1.47
N ILE A 24 17.88 4.03 -2.53
CA ILE A 24 17.09 2.85 -2.93
C ILE A 24 18.02 1.74 -3.42
N LEU A 25 18.99 2.08 -4.29
CA LEU A 25 20.00 1.12 -4.74
C LEU A 25 20.83 0.56 -3.59
N TYR A 26 21.14 1.40 -2.59
CA TYR A 26 21.83 0.97 -1.38
C TYR A 26 21.03 -0.11 -0.63
N ILE A 27 19.74 0.11 -0.38
CA ILE A 27 18.87 -0.87 0.28
C ILE A 27 18.83 -2.17 -0.51
N ILE A 28 18.68 -2.09 -1.85
CA ILE A 28 18.65 -3.27 -2.72
C ILE A 28 19.97 -4.05 -2.63
N ILE A 29 21.11 -3.38 -2.71
CA ILE A 29 22.43 -4.05 -2.65
C ILE A 29 22.62 -4.69 -1.28
N PHE A 30 22.33 -3.98 -0.20
CA PHE A 30 22.49 -4.48 1.17
C PHE A 30 21.46 -5.51 1.58
N SER A 31 20.37 -5.70 0.83
CA SER A 31 19.45 -6.82 1.03
C SER A 31 20.09 -8.18 0.74
N PHE A 32 21.13 -8.20 -0.09
CA PHE A 32 21.92 -9.40 -0.41
C PHE A 32 23.19 -9.54 0.43
N ASN A 33 23.42 -8.65 1.39
CA ASN A 33 24.63 -8.69 2.22
C ASN A 33 24.55 -9.85 3.23
N ASP A 34 25.58 -10.68 3.32
CA ASP A 34 25.63 -11.75 4.34
C ASP A 34 25.82 -11.22 5.76
N SER A 35 26.48 -10.08 5.94
CA SER A 35 26.70 -9.45 7.23
C SER A 35 25.45 -8.75 7.77
N ARG A 36 25.33 -8.69 9.12
CA ARG A 36 24.35 -7.80 9.78
C ARG A 36 24.71 -6.32 9.68
N SER A 37 25.93 -6.00 9.29
CA SER A 37 26.39 -4.62 9.16
C SER A 37 25.65 -3.89 8.05
N LEU A 38 25.18 -2.68 8.35
CA LEU A 38 24.61 -1.79 7.35
C LEU A 38 25.68 -1.01 6.57
N THR A 39 26.97 -1.10 6.96
CA THR A 39 28.06 -0.32 6.37
C THR A 39 29.15 -1.17 5.70
N LYS A 40 29.26 -2.44 6.07
CA LYS A 40 30.26 -3.37 5.53
C LYS A 40 29.56 -4.48 4.74
N PHE A 41 29.93 -4.64 3.48
CA PHE A 41 29.47 -5.73 2.65
C PHE A 41 30.32 -6.98 2.92
N GLY A 42 29.70 -8.03 3.46
CA GLY A 42 30.38 -9.26 3.88
C GLY A 42 30.33 -10.39 2.86
N GLY A 43 29.68 -10.17 1.72
CA GLY A 43 29.46 -11.17 0.68
C GLY A 43 27.99 -11.27 0.24
N PHE A 44 27.73 -11.99 -0.84
CA PHE A 44 26.39 -12.20 -1.38
C PHE A 44 25.68 -13.35 -0.65
N SER A 45 24.45 -13.12 -0.16
CA SER A 45 23.65 -14.14 0.52
C SER A 45 22.15 -13.83 0.38
N LEU A 46 21.31 -14.86 0.35
CA LEU A 46 19.85 -14.78 0.36
C LEU A 46 19.25 -15.01 1.77
N ARG A 47 20.08 -15.13 2.80
CA ARG A 47 19.64 -15.51 4.15
C ARG A 47 18.60 -14.55 4.76
N TRP A 48 18.64 -13.26 4.39
CA TRP A 48 17.67 -12.27 4.90
C TRP A 48 16.29 -12.43 4.26
N TYR A 49 16.24 -12.90 3.03
CA TYR A 49 14.99 -13.27 2.36
C TYR A 49 14.37 -14.51 3.02
N GLU A 50 15.18 -15.54 3.31
CA GLU A 50 14.72 -16.73 4.02
C GLU A 50 14.18 -16.37 5.41
N LYS A 51 14.91 -15.54 6.16
CA LYS A 51 14.47 -15.05 7.48
C LYS A 51 13.20 -14.23 7.40
N MET A 52 13.09 -13.33 6.42
CA MET A 52 11.91 -12.52 6.18
C MET A 52 10.66 -13.38 5.94
N PHE A 53 10.76 -14.38 5.06
CA PHE A 53 9.64 -15.29 4.79
C PHE A 53 9.31 -16.23 5.97
N ALA A 54 10.29 -16.52 6.82
CA ALA A 54 10.08 -17.31 8.03
C ALA A 54 9.49 -16.50 9.20
N ASP A 55 9.56 -15.15 9.13
CA ASP A 55 9.04 -14.26 10.16
C ASP A 55 7.54 -14.01 9.94
N SER A 56 6.72 -14.59 10.83
CA SER A 56 5.26 -14.44 10.77
C SER A 56 4.81 -12.99 10.93
N THR A 57 5.49 -12.22 11.76
CA THR A 57 5.14 -10.82 12.02
C THR A 57 5.32 -9.97 10.75
N MET A 58 6.40 -10.22 10.01
CA MET A 58 6.62 -9.57 8.71
C MET A 58 5.56 -9.99 7.69
N MET A 59 5.24 -11.28 7.60
CA MET A 59 4.24 -11.76 6.66
C MET A 59 2.83 -11.28 6.99
N GLU A 60 2.47 -11.20 8.27
CA GLU A 60 1.21 -10.62 8.71
C GLU A 60 1.11 -9.12 8.38
N ALA A 61 2.19 -8.36 8.58
CA ALA A 61 2.23 -6.95 8.24
C ALA A 61 2.05 -6.71 6.73
N VAL A 62 2.69 -7.53 5.89
CA VAL A 62 2.49 -7.51 4.42
C VAL A 62 1.02 -7.80 4.08
N LEU A 63 0.44 -8.83 4.67
CA LEU A 63 -0.94 -9.23 4.43
C LEU A 63 -1.92 -8.11 4.82
N TYR A 64 -1.79 -7.55 6.03
CA TYR A 64 -2.64 -6.46 6.49
C TYR A 64 -2.50 -5.22 5.60
N THR A 65 -1.28 -4.85 5.20
CA THR A 65 -1.06 -3.71 4.30
C THR A 65 -1.81 -3.90 2.98
N VAL A 66 -1.67 -5.07 2.33
CA VAL A 66 -2.31 -5.35 1.05
C VAL A 66 -3.84 -5.40 1.19
N ILE A 67 -4.37 -6.08 2.21
CA ILE A 67 -5.81 -6.19 2.43
C ILE A 67 -6.42 -4.81 2.67
N ILE A 68 -5.83 -4.01 3.55
CA ILE A 68 -6.32 -2.66 3.87
C ILE A 68 -6.26 -1.77 2.64
N ALA A 69 -5.11 -1.74 1.94
CA ALA A 69 -4.95 -0.92 0.75
C ALA A 69 -5.96 -1.28 -0.35
N VAL A 70 -6.18 -2.58 -0.60
CA VAL A 70 -7.14 -3.03 -1.62
C VAL A 70 -8.58 -2.69 -1.23
N ILE A 71 -9.01 -3.01 -0.01
CA ILE A 71 -10.38 -2.75 0.44
C ILE A 71 -10.64 -1.24 0.50
N ALA A 72 -9.72 -0.47 1.10
CA ALA A 72 -9.83 0.98 1.18
C ALA A 72 -9.91 1.61 -0.22
N THR A 73 -9.07 1.18 -1.16
CA THR A 73 -9.09 1.65 -2.55
C THR A 73 -10.42 1.36 -3.21
N VAL A 74 -10.94 0.14 -3.14
CA VAL A 74 -12.21 -0.24 -3.77
C VAL A 74 -13.36 0.60 -3.21
N VAL A 75 -13.48 0.66 -1.87
CA VAL A 75 -14.56 1.40 -1.22
C VAL A 75 -14.44 2.90 -1.49
N ALA A 76 -13.24 3.48 -1.31
CA ALA A 76 -13.01 4.91 -1.57
C ALA A 76 -13.25 5.29 -3.03
N THR A 77 -12.90 4.40 -3.99
CA THR A 77 -13.14 4.63 -5.41
C THR A 77 -14.63 4.67 -5.73
N VAL A 78 -15.40 3.73 -5.19
CA VAL A 78 -16.85 3.70 -5.37
C VAL A 78 -17.50 4.93 -4.74
N VAL A 79 -17.24 5.16 -3.45
CA VAL A 79 -17.83 6.27 -2.69
C VAL A 79 -17.41 7.63 -3.28
N GLY A 80 -16.11 7.84 -3.52
CA GLY A 80 -15.59 9.08 -4.08
C GLY A 80 -16.12 9.38 -5.48
N THR A 81 -16.26 8.35 -6.33
CA THR A 81 -16.83 8.51 -7.68
C THR A 81 -18.31 8.87 -7.63
N ILE A 82 -19.09 8.16 -6.81
CA ILE A 82 -20.53 8.44 -6.64
C ILE A 82 -20.72 9.85 -6.08
N THR A 83 -19.92 10.23 -5.07
CA THR A 83 -19.96 11.57 -4.48
C THR A 83 -19.61 12.65 -5.50
N ALA A 84 -18.54 12.46 -6.29
CA ALA A 84 -18.15 13.43 -7.33
C ALA A 84 -19.26 13.60 -8.40
N ILE A 85 -19.89 12.50 -8.84
CA ILE A 85 -21.02 12.55 -9.80
C ILE A 85 -22.22 13.25 -9.19
N GLY A 86 -22.63 12.90 -7.98
CA GLY A 86 -23.77 13.54 -7.31
C GLY A 86 -23.50 15.03 -7.08
N LEU A 87 -22.26 15.39 -6.70
CA LEU A 87 -21.87 16.77 -6.50
C LEU A 87 -21.91 17.60 -7.79
N SER A 88 -21.54 17.01 -8.93
CA SER A 88 -21.57 17.70 -10.24
C SER A 88 -22.98 18.18 -10.65
N LYS A 89 -24.02 17.56 -10.12
CA LYS A 89 -25.43 17.93 -10.34
C LYS A 89 -26.02 18.78 -9.23
N SER A 90 -25.28 19.04 -8.17
CA SER A 90 -25.72 19.81 -7.00
C SER A 90 -25.65 21.32 -7.24
N ARG A 91 -26.30 22.10 -6.37
CA ARG A 91 -26.21 23.57 -6.41
C ARG A 91 -24.77 24.04 -6.18
N LYS A 92 -24.32 25.08 -6.88
CA LYS A 92 -22.94 25.62 -6.79
C LYS A 92 -22.45 25.90 -5.36
N VAL A 93 -23.35 26.27 -4.45
CA VAL A 93 -23.02 26.49 -3.05
C VAL A 93 -22.63 25.17 -2.37
N VAL A 94 -23.43 24.12 -2.58
CA VAL A 94 -23.16 22.78 -2.04
C VAL A 94 -21.87 22.20 -2.63
N GLN A 95 -21.66 22.37 -3.94
CA GLN A 95 -20.41 21.95 -4.59
C GLN A 95 -19.20 22.58 -3.91
N LYS A 96 -19.17 23.91 -3.78
CA LYS A 96 -18.06 24.63 -3.18
C LYS A 96 -17.84 24.23 -1.71
N MET A 97 -18.92 24.04 -0.95
CA MET A 97 -18.83 23.65 0.45
C MET A 97 -18.24 22.23 0.61
N VAL A 98 -18.77 21.26 -0.13
CA VAL A 98 -18.29 19.87 -0.06
C VAL A 98 -16.87 19.75 -0.59
N GLU A 99 -16.49 20.43 -1.68
CA GLU A 99 -15.13 20.48 -2.17
C GLU A 99 -14.15 21.04 -1.12
N ARG A 100 -14.51 22.13 -0.44
CA ARG A 100 -13.71 22.69 0.64
C ARG A 100 -13.51 21.73 1.80
N ILE A 101 -14.58 21.01 2.20
CA ILE A 101 -14.51 20.00 3.26
C ILE A 101 -13.64 18.80 2.79
N ASN A 102 -13.80 18.40 1.53
CA ASN A 102 -13.02 17.33 0.92
C ASN A 102 -11.51 17.65 0.87
N ASP A 103 -11.16 18.91 0.67
CA ASP A 103 -9.77 19.35 0.58
C ASP A 103 -9.09 19.44 1.96
N LEU A 104 -9.85 19.49 3.06
CA LEU A 104 -9.29 19.62 4.41
C LEU A 104 -8.28 18.51 4.76
N PRO A 105 -8.57 17.22 4.57
CA PRO A 105 -7.60 16.16 4.85
C PRO A 105 -6.34 16.22 3.98
N VAL A 106 -6.44 16.78 2.77
CA VAL A 106 -5.31 16.88 1.82
C VAL A 106 -4.39 18.06 2.16
N ILE A 107 -4.95 19.14 2.72
CA ILE A 107 -4.20 20.36 3.08
C ILE A 107 -3.60 20.23 4.48
N ASN A 108 -4.30 19.54 5.38
CA ASN A 108 -3.84 19.37 6.76
C ASN A 108 -2.64 18.41 6.84
N PRO A 109 -1.69 18.65 7.75
CA PRO A 109 -0.67 17.66 8.08
C PRO A 109 -1.31 16.34 8.52
N ASP A 110 -0.78 15.21 8.03
CA ASP A 110 -1.31 13.86 8.31
C ASP A 110 -1.45 13.58 9.80
N ILE A 111 -0.51 14.10 10.62
CA ILE A 111 -0.53 13.94 12.08
C ILE A 111 -1.79 14.55 12.72
N VAL A 112 -2.30 15.67 12.20
CA VAL A 112 -3.51 16.32 12.72
C VAL A 112 -4.74 15.48 12.39
N THR A 113 -4.81 14.97 11.17
CA THR A 113 -5.87 14.05 10.73
C THR A 113 -5.85 12.76 11.55
N ALA A 114 -4.65 12.18 11.75
CA ALA A 114 -4.47 10.96 12.52
C ALA A 114 -4.89 11.09 13.99
N ILE A 115 -4.50 12.20 14.66
CA ILE A 115 -4.90 12.46 16.05
C ILE A 115 -6.41 12.70 16.15
N SER A 116 -7.00 13.43 15.18
CA SER A 116 -8.44 13.64 15.13
C SER A 116 -9.21 12.32 15.00
N LEU A 117 -8.76 11.43 14.13
CA LEU A 117 -9.32 10.08 13.97
C LEU A 117 -9.11 9.22 15.23
N LEU A 118 -7.94 9.30 15.87
CA LEU A 118 -7.68 8.62 17.13
C LEU A 118 -8.70 9.04 18.19
N MET A 119 -8.91 10.35 18.37
CA MET A 119 -9.88 10.90 19.34
C MET A 119 -11.30 10.44 19.00
N PHE A 120 -11.69 10.56 17.74
CA PHE A 120 -12.99 10.13 17.26
C PHE A 120 -13.26 8.64 17.56
N PHE A 121 -12.33 7.74 17.19
CA PHE A 121 -12.50 6.31 17.47
C PHE A 121 -12.41 5.97 18.94
N SER A 122 -11.63 6.69 19.74
CA SER A 122 -11.55 6.47 21.19
C SER A 122 -12.89 6.74 21.88
N VAL A 123 -13.61 7.78 21.43
CA VAL A 123 -14.96 8.10 21.95
C VAL A 123 -16.01 7.13 21.43
N LEU A 124 -15.93 6.78 20.13
CA LEU A 124 -16.99 6.02 19.47
C LEU A 124 -16.96 4.52 19.82
N THR A 125 -15.77 3.91 19.84
CA THR A 125 -15.62 2.45 19.97
C THR A 125 -14.88 2.02 21.24
N GLY A 126 -14.10 2.90 21.84
CA GLY A 126 -13.24 2.59 23.01
C GLY A 126 -12.13 1.57 22.71
N LYS A 127 -12.16 0.89 21.57
CA LYS A 127 -11.20 -0.13 21.14
C LYS A 127 -10.72 0.16 19.73
N LYS A 128 -9.42 0.06 19.53
CA LYS A 128 -8.77 0.16 18.21
C LYS A 128 -8.43 -1.22 17.66
N GLY A 129 -8.38 -1.35 16.34
CA GLY A 129 -8.04 -2.60 15.67
C GLY A 129 -8.16 -2.50 14.15
N PHE A 130 -8.31 -3.63 13.49
CA PHE A 130 -8.46 -3.70 12.05
C PHE A 130 -9.58 -2.81 11.49
N GLY A 131 -10.75 -2.79 12.16
CA GLY A 131 -11.91 -2.00 11.70
C GLY A 131 -11.65 -0.49 11.72
N THR A 132 -11.07 0.03 12.81
CA THR A 132 -10.74 1.47 12.92
C THR A 132 -9.67 1.87 11.92
N LEU A 133 -8.66 1.02 11.72
CA LEU A 133 -7.62 1.22 10.73
C LEU A 133 -8.19 1.24 9.31
N LEU A 134 -9.03 0.28 8.96
CA LEU A 134 -9.65 0.21 7.63
C LEU A 134 -10.56 1.41 7.36
N ILE A 135 -11.42 1.80 8.32
CA ILE A 135 -12.31 2.96 8.17
C ILE A 135 -11.48 4.25 8.02
N ALA A 136 -10.42 4.41 8.80
CA ALA A 136 -9.51 5.56 8.66
C ALA A 136 -8.92 5.66 7.25
N HIS A 137 -8.44 4.55 6.70
CA HIS A 137 -7.89 4.50 5.34
C HIS A 137 -8.95 4.81 4.27
N ILE A 138 -10.18 4.29 4.43
CA ILE A 138 -11.28 4.62 3.51
C ILE A 138 -11.57 6.13 3.54
N MET A 139 -11.73 6.71 4.74
CA MET A 139 -12.03 8.14 4.91
C MET A 139 -10.94 9.03 4.32
N PHE A 140 -9.70 8.69 4.55
CA PHE A 140 -8.54 9.42 4.05
C PHE A 140 -8.37 9.29 2.52
N CYS A 141 -8.71 8.14 1.91
CA CYS A 141 -8.56 7.89 0.47
C CYS A 141 -9.65 8.56 -0.39
N ILE A 142 -10.87 8.77 0.14
CA ILE A 142 -11.99 9.36 -0.61
C ILE A 142 -11.63 10.71 -1.26
N PRO A 143 -11.01 11.68 -0.57
CA PRO A 143 -10.60 12.95 -1.14
C PRO A 143 -9.73 12.83 -2.39
N TYR A 144 -8.78 11.92 -2.40
CA TYR A 144 -7.86 11.72 -3.53
C TYR A 144 -8.58 11.18 -4.77
N VAL A 145 -9.58 10.31 -4.56
CA VAL A 145 -10.45 9.85 -5.66
C VAL A 145 -11.27 11.00 -6.21
N MET A 146 -11.89 11.81 -5.34
CA MET A 146 -12.69 12.97 -5.77
C MET A 146 -11.84 13.99 -6.53
N LEU A 147 -10.63 14.29 -6.07
CA LEU A 147 -9.68 15.18 -6.75
C LEU A 147 -9.30 14.69 -8.16
N SER A 148 -9.30 13.38 -8.38
CA SER A 148 -8.99 12.79 -9.69
C SER A 148 -10.21 12.72 -10.62
N VAL A 149 -11.40 12.45 -10.08
CA VAL A 149 -12.64 12.25 -10.85
C VAL A 149 -13.29 13.59 -11.21
N THR A 150 -13.35 14.56 -10.28
CA THR A 150 -14.04 15.85 -10.47
C THR A 150 -13.56 16.63 -11.71
N PRO A 151 -12.25 16.77 -12.00
CA PRO A 151 -11.80 17.46 -13.21
C PRO A 151 -12.24 16.78 -14.49
N LYS A 152 -12.33 15.44 -14.51
CA LYS A 152 -12.83 14.67 -15.65
C LYS A 152 -14.32 14.90 -15.88
N LEU A 153 -15.12 14.93 -14.81
CA LEU A 153 -16.53 15.29 -14.91
C LEU A 153 -16.73 16.71 -15.45
N ARG A 154 -15.93 17.67 -14.99
CA ARG A 154 -16.01 19.06 -15.45
C ARG A 154 -15.57 19.25 -16.90
N SER A 155 -14.78 18.34 -17.46
CA SER A 155 -14.34 18.38 -18.86
C SER A 155 -15.36 17.81 -19.86
N LEU A 156 -16.45 17.19 -19.38
CA LEU A 156 -17.52 16.65 -20.22
C LEU A 156 -18.50 17.77 -20.61
N ASP A 157 -19.13 17.61 -21.79
CA ASP A 157 -20.23 18.48 -22.18
C ASP A 157 -21.41 18.31 -21.18
N PRO A 158 -21.91 19.42 -20.60
CA PRO A 158 -23.03 19.39 -19.66
C PRO A 158 -24.29 18.73 -20.21
N ASN A 159 -24.51 18.78 -21.54
CA ASN A 159 -25.72 18.29 -22.20
C ASN A 159 -25.67 16.79 -22.55
N LEU A 160 -24.55 16.10 -22.28
CA LEU A 160 -24.40 14.67 -22.63
C LEU A 160 -25.46 13.76 -22.02
N ILE A 161 -25.90 14.06 -20.80
CA ILE A 161 -26.95 13.27 -20.14
C ILE A 161 -28.30 13.52 -20.82
N ASP A 162 -28.62 14.77 -21.10
CA ASP A 162 -29.88 15.16 -21.71
C ASP A 162 -29.97 14.61 -23.13
N ALA A 163 -28.89 14.73 -23.91
CA ALA A 163 -28.82 14.11 -25.25
C ALA A 163 -28.99 12.57 -25.23
N ALA A 164 -28.46 11.91 -24.23
CA ALA A 164 -28.65 10.45 -24.07
C ALA A 164 -30.09 10.11 -23.71
N MET A 165 -30.76 10.93 -22.89
CA MET A 165 -32.16 10.75 -22.53
C MET A 165 -33.10 11.04 -23.70
N ASP A 166 -32.80 12.03 -24.54
CA ASP A 166 -33.53 12.33 -25.77
C ASP A 166 -33.50 11.14 -26.78
N LEU A 167 -32.42 10.35 -26.74
CA LEU A 167 -32.29 9.10 -27.50
C LEU A 167 -32.94 7.90 -26.78
N GLY A 168 -33.74 8.12 -25.74
CA GLY A 168 -34.50 7.07 -25.04
C GLY A 168 -33.74 6.35 -23.93
N ALA A 169 -32.56 6.83 -23.50
CA ALA A 169 -31.88 6.25 -22.38
C ALA A 169 -32.54 6.67 -21.04
N THR A 170 -32.62 5.74 -20.08
CA THR A 170 -32.99 6.12 -18.72
C THR A 170 -31.85 6.89 -18.07
N PRO A 171 -32.08 7.71 -17.01
CA PRO A 171 -31.02 8.44 -16.28
C PRO A 171 -29.90 7.53 -15.81
N PHE A 172 -30.21 6.33 -15.34
CA PHE A 172 -29.23 5.33 -14.93
C PHE A 172 -28.41 4.79 -16.10
N GLN A 173 -29.04 4.60 -17.28
CA GLN A 173 -28.33 4.20 -18.49
C GLN A 173 -27.45 5.31 -19.05
N ALA A 174 -27.90 6.57 -19.04
CA ALA A 174 -27.08 7.72 -19.40
C ALA A 174 -25.84 7.82 -18.49
N LEU A 175 -26.02 7.65 -17.18
CA LEU A 175 -24.91 7.64 -16.23
C LEU A 175 -23.92 6.49 -16.50
N THR A 176 -24.40 5.25 -16.56
CA THR A 176 -23.53 4.05 -16.61
C THR A 176 -22.94 3.79 -17.97
N LYS A 177 -23.67 4.09 -19.06
CA LYS A 177 -23.24 3.81 -20.44
C LYS A 177 -22.56 4.99 -21.12
N VAL A 178 -22.81 6.24 -20.66
CA VAL A 178 -22.24 7.45 -21.29
C VAL A 178 -21.24 8.13 -20.38
N ILE A 179 -21.61 8.51 -19.16
CA ILE A 179 -20.74 9.30 -18.27
C ILE A 179 -19.61 8.46 -17.69
N VAL A 180 -19.91 7.33 -17.01
CA VAL A 180 -18.89 6.50 -16.34
C VAL A 180 -17.79 6.03 -17.29
N PRO A 181 -18.06 5.60 -18.54
CA PRO A 181 -16.99 5.25 -19.48
C PRO A 181 -16.07 6.43 -19.83
N GLN A 182 -16.61 7.63 -19.93
CA GLN A 182 -15.82 8.84 -20.28
C GLN A 182 -14.94 9.32 -19.14
N ILE A 183 -15.40 9.19 -17.89
CA ILE A 183 -14.61 9.56 -16.70
C ILE A 183 -13.71 8.41 -16.21
N LYS A 184 -13.77 7.23 -16.84
CA LYS A 184 -12.96 6.05 -16.46
C LYS A 184 -11.47 6.34 -16.26
N PRO A 185 -10.78 7.17 -17.07
CA PRO A 185 -9.40 7.53 -16.80
C PRO A 185 -9.21 8.25 -15.45
N GLY A 186 -10.15 9.11 -15.07
CA GLY A 186 -10.16 9.79 -13.77
C GLY A 186 -10.41 8.81 -12.61
N ILE A 187 -11.35 7.86 -12.79
CA ILE A 187 -11.62 6.81 -11.78
C ILE A 187 -10.38 5.94 -11.56
N VAL A 188 -9.72 5.50 -12.63
CA VAL A 188 -8.50 4.68 -12.55
C VAL A 188 -7.37 5.47 -11.89
N SER A 189 -7.17 6.74 -12.25
CA SER A 189 -6.18 7.60 -11.62
C SER A 189 -6.45 7.79 -10.13
N GLY A 190 -7.72 8.04 -9.76
CA GLY A 190 -8.14 8.16 -8.37
C GLY A 190 -7.92 6.87 -7.56
N ALA A 191 -8.25 5.72 -8.15
CA ALA A 191 -8.00 4.43 -7.53
C ALA A 191 -6.51 4.17 -7.29
N LEU A 192 -5.65 4.50 -8.28
CA LEU A 192 -4.20 4.37 -8.12
C LEU A 192 -3.66 5.29 -7.04
N SER A 193 -4.14 6.54 -6.98
CA SER A 193 -3.75 7.48 -5.91
C SER A 193 -4.19 6.97 -4.54
N ALA A 194 -5.43 6.52 -4.40
CA ALA A 194 -5.95 5.96 -3.16
C ALA A 194 -5.16 4.72 -2.72
N PHE A 195 -4.81 3.82 -3.65
CA PHE A 195 -4.00 2.65 -3.36
C PHE A 195 -2.61 3.05 -2.85
N THR A 196 -1.93 3.96 -3.53
CA THR A 196 -0.60 4.42 -3.13
C THR A 196 -0.64 5.07 -1.75
N MET A 197 -1.59 5.98 -1.51
CA MET A 197 -1.76 6.66 -0.23
C MET A 197 -2.06 5.69 0.92
N SER A 198 -2.88 4.67 0.68
CA SER A 198 -3.20 3.67 1.70
C SER A 198 -2.06 2.67 1.94
N PHE A 199 -1.26 2.37 0.91
CA PHE A 199 -0.22 1.35 0.97
C PHE A 199 1.01 1.79 1.79
N ASP A 200 1.44 3.04 1.64
CA ASP A 200 2.64 3.58 2.29
C ASP A 200 2.34 4.43 3.53
N ASP A 201 1.05 4.57 3.91
CA ASP A 201 0.70 5.33 5.09
C ASP A 201 1.29 4.75 6.37
N PHE A 202 1.96 5.62 7.10
CA PHE A 202 2.47 5.33 8.44
C PHE A 202 1.68 6.08 9.52
N VAL A 203 1.41 7.36 9.30
CA VAL A 203 0.94 8.25 10.36
C VAL A 203 -0.46 7.88 10.80
N ILE A 204 -1.40 7.78 9.87
CA ILE A 204 -2.79 7.41 10.19
C ILE A 204 -2.84 6.01 10.75
N SER A 205 -2.09 5.08 10.14
CA SER A 205 -1.99 3.69 10.60
C SER A 205 -1.51 3.59 12.04
N TYR A 206 -0.45 4.31 12.40
CA TYR A 206 0.15 4.26 13.73
C TYR A 206 -0.83 4.69 14.84
N PHE A 207 -1.64 5.72 14.59
CA PHE A 207 -2.60 6.24 15.56
C PHE A 207 -3.93 5.48 15.60
N THR A 208 -4.36 4.88 14.49
CA THR A 208 -5.68 4.25 14.37
C THR A 208 -5.65 2.73 14.48
N THR A 209 -4.45 2.11 14.40
CA THR A 209 -4.29 0.68 14.64
C THR A 209 -4.47 0.33 16.12
N GLY A 210 -4.78 -0.93 16.37
CA GLY A 210 -4.86 -1.48 17.73
C GLY A 210 -3.78 -2.54 17.96
N ASN A 211 -3.82 -3.15 19.12
CA ASN A 211 -2.93 -4.27 19.44
C ASN A 211 -3.16 -5.43 18.47
N GLY A 212 -2.09 -5.97 17.92
CA GLY A 212 -2.11 -7.15 17.05
C GLY A 212 -2.34 -6.88 15.56
N VAL A 213 -2.49 -5.62 15.13
CA VAL A 213 -2.62 -5.27 13.72
C VAL A 213 -1.49 -4.31 13.34
N ASN A 214 -0.49 -4.81 12.65
CA ASN A 214 0.62 -3.99 12.15
C ASN A 214 0.61 -4.02 10.61
N ASN A 215 0.81 -2.86 9.99
CA ASN A 215 1.14 -2.78 8.57
C ASN A 215 2.67 -2.70 8.36
N ILE A 216 3.11 -2.77 7.09
CA ILE A 216 4.54 -2.72 6.76
C ILE A 216 5.18 -1.43 7.29
N SER A 217 4.51 -0.28 7.18
CA SER A 217 5.06 1.01 7.58
C SER A 217 5.31 1.09 9.09
N ILE A 218 4.38 0.59 9.92
CA ILE A 218 4.55 0.46 11.36
C ILE A 218 5.67 -0.53 11.69
N LEU A 219 5.69 -1.68 11.01
CA LEU A 219 6.73 -2.69 11.21
C LEU A 219 8.12 -2.13 10.92
N VAL A 220 8.31 -1.50 9.77
CA VAL A 220 9.58 -0.88 9.38
C VAL A 220 10.00 0.17 10.40
N TYR A 221 9.08 1.01 10.87
CA TYR A 221 9.37 2.01 11.90
C TYR A 221 9.82 1.37 13.23
N THR A 222 9.12 0.35 13.69
CA THR A 222 9.49 -0.34 14.95
C THR A 222 10.82 -1.08 14.84
N MET A 223 11.08 -1.72 13.71
CA MET A 223 12.31 -2.45 13.44
C MET A 223 13.49 -1.54 13.10
N SER A 224 13.26 -0.31 12.61
CA SER A 224 14.35 0.65 12.32
C SER A 224 15.12 1.09 13.56
N LYS A 225 14.52 0.95 14.74
CA LYS A 225 15.16 1.19 16.03
C LYS A 225 16.20 0.11 16.38
N ARG A 226 16.18 -1.03 15.70
CA ARG A 226 17.12 -2.15 15.85
C ARG A 226 17.70 -2.50 14.48
N VAL A 227 18.98 -2.84 14.43
CA VAL A 227 19.63 -3.25 13.16
C VAL A 227 19.08 -4.63 12.73
N ASN A 228 18.08 -4.63 11.86
CA ASN A 228 17.52 -5.85 11.27
C ASN A 228 17.60 -5.81 9.75
N PRO A 229 18.59 -6.46 9.12
CA PRO A 229 18.75 -6.44 7.68
C PRO A 229 17.61 -7.12 6.88
N SER A 230 16.73 -7.89 7.54
CA SER A 230 15.53 -8.44 6.88
C SER A 230 14.59 -7.34 6.40
N ILE A 231 14.66 -6.12 6.99
CA ILE A 231 13.95 -4.93 6.48
C ILE A 231 14.40 -4.59 5.06
N ASN A 232 15.70 -4.68 4.77
CA ASN A 232 16.21 -4.39 3.42
C ASN A 232 15.66 -5.39 2.41
N ALA A 233 15.56 -6.68 2.78
CA ALA A 233 14.95 -7.71 1.93
C ALA A 233 13.46 -7.43 1.69
N LEU A 234 12.69 -7.09 2.75
CA LEU A 234 11.30 -6.71 2.65
C LEU A 234 11.11 -5.47 1.76
N SER A 235 11.86 -4.41 2.03
CA SER A 235 11.80 -3.17 1.25
C SER A 235 12.16 -3.41 -0.22
N THR A 236 13.14 -4.24 -0.50
CA THR A 236 13.54 -4.60 -1.88
C THR A 236 12.41 -5.29 -2.63
N ILE A 237 11.75 -6.28 -2.01
CA ILE A 237 10.59 -6.96 -2.62
C ILE A 237 9.45 -5.98 -2.87
N VAL A 238 9.12 -5.13 -1.89
CA VAL A 238 8.06 -4.12 -2.03
C VAL A 238 8.39 -3.12 -3.16
N ILE A 239 9.61 -2.59 -3.21
CA ILE A 239 10.05 -1.67 -4.26
C ILE A 239 9.97 -2.33 -5.64
N LEU A 240 10.45 -3.55 -5.79
CA LEU A 240 10.41 -4.28 -7.06
C LEU A 240 8.96 -4.56 -7.49
N LEU A 241 8.10 -4.96 -6.56
CA LEU A 241 6.69 -5.24 -6.83
C LEU A 241 5.96 -3.97 -7.28
N ILE A 242 6.10 -2.86 -6.54
CA ILE A 242 5.48 -1.57 -6.89
C ILE A 242 6.01 -1.07 -8.24
N THR A 243 7.33 -1.12 -8.46
CA THR A 243 7.97 -0.69 -9.71
C THR A 243 7.44 -1.51 -10.90
N LEU A 244 7.28 -2.82 -10.73
CA LEU A 244 6.73 -3.70 -11.75
C LEU A 244 5.26 -3.38 -12.05
N VAL A 245 4.44 -3.23 -11.02
CA VAL A 245 3.00 -2.89 -11.17
C VAL A 245 2.85 -1.54 -11.86
N LEU A 246 3.54 -0.51 -11.37
CA LEU A 246 3.48 0.83 -11.97
C LEU A 246 4.07 0.85 -13.38
N GLY A 247 5.16 0.10 -13.63
CA GLY A 247 5.74 -0.07 -14.94
C GLY A 247 4.74 -0.66 -15.94
N VAL A 248 4.08 -1.75 -15.56
CA VAL A 248 3.05 -2.40 -16.40
C VAL A 248 1.87 -1.45 -16.65
N VAL A 249 1.35 -0.81 -15.61
CA VAL A 249 0.18 0.09 -15.73
C VAL A 249 0.47 1.31 -16.61
N ASN A 250 1.68 1.88 -16.52
CA ASN A 250 2.01 3.13 -17.23
C ASN A 250 2.65 2.88 -18.61
N ILE A 251 3.54 1.89 -18.75
CA ILE A 251 4.31 1.68 -19.99
C ILE A 251 3.46 0.99 -21.06
N VAL A 252 2.63 0.03 -20.68
CA VAL A 252 1.84 -0.73 -21.64
C VAL A 252 0.90 0.15 -22.48
N PRO A 253 0.13 1.10 -21.91
CA PRO A 253 -0.68 2.03 -22.69
C PRO A 253 0.13 2.89 -23.66
N ILE A 254 1.28 3.40 -23.23
CA ILE A 254 2.17 4.25 -24.05
C ILE A 254 2.69 3.46 -25.25
N VAL A 255 3.20 2.25 -25.02
CA VAL A 255 3.72 1.38 -26.08
C VAL A 255 2.61 1.00 -27.06
N ARG A 256 1.41 0.78 -26.56
CA ARG A 256 0.23 0.48 -27.38
C ARG A 256 -0.15 1.64 -28.30
N GLU A 257 -0.27 2.84 -27.76
CA GLU A 257 -0.60 4.05 -28.52
C GLU A 257 0.44 4.32 -29.63
N LYS A 258 1.72 4.11 -29.30
CA LYS A 258 2.81 4.26 -30.27
C LYS A 258 2.72 3.24 -31.40
N ARG A 259 2.40 1.97 -31.10
CA ARG A 259 2.23 0.90 -32.11
C ARG A 259 1.00 1.10 -32.98
N GLU A 260 -0.10 1.59 -32.41
CA GLU A 260 -1.32 1.92 -33.16
C GLU A 260 -1.04 3.07 -34.15
N LYS A 261 -0.23 4.06 -33.79
CA LYS A 261 0.23 5.14 -34.69
C LYS A 261 1.16 4.65 -35.79
N ASP A 262 1.95 3.61 -35.54
CA ASP A 262 2.91 3.03 -36.48
C ASP A 262 2.25 1.97 -37.42
N GLY A 263 0.91 1.79 -37.40
CA GLY A 263 0.17 0.89 -38.28
C GLY A 263 0.46 -0.61 -38.06
N LYS A 264 1.18 -0.97 -36.99
CA LYS A 264 1.52 -2.36 -36.66
C LYS A 264 0.40 -2.95 -35.79
N SER A 265 -0.36 -3.93 -36.36
CA SER A 265 -1.30 -4.74 -35.57
C SER A 265 -0.57 -5.33 -34.34
N SER A 266 -0.84 -4.79 -33.17
CA SER A 266 -0.33 -5.32 -31.95
C SER A 266 -1.30 -6.41 -31.48
N ARG A 267 -0.81 -7.63 -31.31
CA ARG A 267 -1.43 -8.57 -30.37
C ARG A 267 -1.47 -7.84 -29.04
N ALA A 268 -2.62 -7.26 -28.74
CA ALA A 268 -2.82 -6.51 -27.53
C ALA A 268 -2.48 -7.43 -26.36
N VAL A 269 -1.49 -7.07 -25.56
CA VAL A 269 -1.46 -7.53 -24.19
C VAL A 269 -2.77 -7.06 -23.61
N SER A 270 -3.73 -7.97 -23.58
CA SER A 270 -5.11 -7.69 -23.21
C SER A 270 -5.10 -7.01 -21.84
N ARG A 271 -5.98 -6.02 -21.62
CA ARG A 271 -6.24 -5.48 -20.26
C ARG A 271 -6.47 -6.60 -19.26
N LYS A 272 -7.00 -7.76 -19.72
CA LYS A 272 -7.13 -9.00 -18.95
C LYS A 272 -5.78 -9.59 -18.57
N ALA A 273 -4.76 -9.52 -19.43
CA ALA A 273 -3.40 -10.00 -19.10
C ALA A 273 -2.71 -9.08 -18.10
N MET A 274 -2.90 -7.74 -18.19
CA MET A 274 -2.39 -6.79 -17.19
C MET A 274 -3.06 -6.99 -15.83
N ALA A 275 -4.38 -7.11 -15.82
CA ALA A 275 -5.14 -7.41 -14.60
C ALA A 275 -4.75 -8.80 -14.05
N ALA A 276 -4.50 -9.78 -14.91
CA ALA A 276 -4.04 -11.10 -14.52
C ALA A 276 -2.63 -11.08 -13.92
N VAL A 277 -1.69 -10.30 -14.49
CA VAL A 277 -0.34 -10.13 -13.91
C VAL A 277 -0.41 -9.45 -12.55
N ALA A 278 -1.18 -8.37 -12.42
CA ALA A 278 -1.40 -7.70 -11.13
C ALA A 278 -2.07 -8.65 -10.12
N ALA A 279 -3.09 -9.41 -10.54
CA ALA A 279 -3.77 -10.40 -9.70
C ALA A 279 -2.85 -11.56 -9.32
N VAL A 280 -2.00 -12.06 -10.23
CA VAL A 280 -1.02 -13.12 -9.94
C VAL A 280 0.02 -12.62 -8.95
N LEU A 281 0.49 -11.38 -9.04
CA LEU A 281 1.44 -10.79 -8.08
C LEU A 281 0.80 -10.63 -6.70
N VAL A 282 -0.43 -10.14 -6.63
CA VAL A 282 -1.19 -10.06 -5.37
C VAL A 282 -1.43 -11.45 -4.81
N LEU A 283 -1.84 -12.42 -5.65
CA LEU A 283 -2.04 -13.81 -5.24
C LEU A 283 -0.73 -14.51 -4.82
N ALA A 284 0.40 -14.19 -5.44
CA ALA A 284 1.70 -14.72 -5.03
C ALA A 284 2.11 -14.21 -3.65
N VAL A 285 1.89 -12.92 -3.36
CA VAL A 285 2.12 -12.32 -2.04
C VAL A 285 1.15 -12.92 -1.01
N VAL A 286 -0.14 -12.96 -1.32
CA VAL A 286 -1.18 -13.52 -0.44
C VAL A 286 -0.99 -15.03 -0.28
N GLY A 287 -0.69 -15.77 -1.36
CA GLY A 287 -0.45 -17.20 -1.31
C GLY A 287 0.80 -17.55 -0.50
N GLY A 288 1.87 -16.77 -0.63
CA GLY A 288 3.08 -16.91 0.19
C GLY A 288 2.81 -16.67 1.69
N THR A 289 2.02 -15.64 2.01
CA THR A 289 1.65 -15.32 3.40
C THR A 289 0.69 -16.36 3.99
N VAL A 290 -0.28 -16.84 3.22
CA VAL A 290 -1.21 -17.90 3.64
C VAL A 290 -0.48 -19.23 3.81
N GLY A 291 0.42 -19.57 2.89
CA GLY A 291 1.25 -20.78 3.01
C GLY A 291 2.15 -20.76 4.24
N ALA A 292 2.76 -19.61 4.54
CA ALA A 292 3.54 -19.43 5.77
C ALA A 292 2.66 -19.55 7.03
N ARG A 293 1.44 -18.99 7.03
CA ARG A 293 0.48 -19.14 8.14
C ARG A 293 0.06 -20.59 8.36
N LEU A 294 -0.29 -21.32 7.30
CA LEU A 294 -0.69 -22.72 7.40
C LEU A 294 0.46 -23.59 7.94
N SER A 295 1.69 -23.37 7.46
CA SER A 295 2.88 -24.04 7.98
C SER A 295 3.12 -23.75 9.47
N GLN A 296 2.88 -22.52 9.92
CA GLN A 296 3.01 -22.14 11.33
C GLN A 296 1.87 -22.72 12.18
N GLN A 297 0.64 -22.73 11.70
CA GLN A 297 -0.49 -23.33 12.41
C GLN A 297 -0.24 -24.82 12.67
N HIS A 298 0.30 -25.56 11.71
CA HIS A 298 0.68 -26.95 11.91
C HIS A 298 1.78 -27.11 12.98
N LYS A 299 2.80 -26.24 12.99
CA LYS A 299 3.86 -26.26 14.00
C LYS A 299 3.35 -25.87 15.38
N SER A 300 2.49 -24.86 15.47
CA SER A 300 1.91 -24.42 16.75
C SER A 300 0.94 -25.46 17.33
N ALA A 301 0.17 -26.17 16.49
CA ALA A 301 -0.68 -27.28 16.93
C ALA A 301 0.15 -28.42 17.51
N ALA A 302 1.24 -28.81 16.84
CA ALA A 302 2.17 -29.81 17.35
C ALA A 302 2.87 -29.37 18.65
N ALA A 303 3.14 -28.07 18.82
CA ALA A 303 3.71 -27.53 20.05
C ALA A 303 2.71 -27.56 21.21
N VAL A 304 1.44 -27.24 20.96
CA VAL A 304 0.38 -27.34 21.98
C VAL A 304 0.20 -28.79 22.43
N GLU A 305 0.22 -29.74 21.50
CA GLU A 305 0.10 -31.18 21.80
C GLU A 305 1.29 -31.67 22.66
N LYS A 306 2.51 -31.18 22.36
CA LYS A 306 3.72 -31.62 23.03
C LYS A 306 4.03 -30.91 24.34
N TYR A 307 3.75 -29.59 24.44
CA TYR A 307 4.16 -28.74 25.54
C TYR A 307 2.99 -28.10 26.32
N GLY A 308 1.75 -28.34 25.90
CA GLY A 308 0.57 -27.74 26.51
C GLY A 308 0.33 -26.27 26.18
N SER A 309 1.27 -25.61 25.48
CA SER A 309 1.16 -24.20 25.03
C SER A 309 1.99 -23.96 23.79
N ASN A 310 1.57 -23.00 22.98
CA ASN A 310 2.33 -22.52 21.84
C ASN A 310 3.00 -21.16 22.09
N VAL A 311 2.92 -20.64 23.31
CA VAL A 311 3.49 -19.37 23.72
C VAL A 311 4.26 -19.51 25.03
N LEU A 312 5.51 -19.05 25.05
CA LEU A 312 6.35 -18.92 26.21
C LEU A 312 6.58 -17.43 26.48
N GLN A 313 6.12 -16.93 27.62
CA GLN A 313 6.41 -15.56 28.06
C GLN A 313 7.62 -15.56 28.98
N LEU A 314 8.62 -14.76 28.62
CA LEU A 314 9.84 -14.57 29.41
C LEU A 314 9.91 -13.13 29.88
N TYR A 315 10.05 -12.93 31.17
CA TYR A 315 10.30 -11.64 31.79
C TYR A 315 11.78 -11.55 32.19
N LEU A 316 12.53 -10.67 31.54
CA LEU A 316 13.98 -10.57 31.74
C LEU A 316 14.38 -9.14 32.09
N PRO A 317 15.28 -8.94 33.07
CA PRO A 317 15.91 -7.65 33.32
C PRO A 317 16.96 -7.38 32.23
N GLY A 318 16.67 -6.48 31.29
CA GLY A 318 17.56 -6.16 30.17
C GLY A 318 17.61 -7.21 29.04
N GLU A 319 18.51 -7.03 28.09
CA GLU A 319 18.64 -7.91 26.88
C GLU A 319 19.65 -9.05 27.12
N TYR A 320 19.31 -10.00 27.98
CA TYR A 320 20.21 -11.13 28.32
C TYR A 320 20.14 -12.30 27.31
N LEU A 321 19.06 -12.44 26.54
CA LEU A 321 18.93 -13.51 25.54
C LEU A 321 19.13 -12.94 24.12
N GLY A 322 20.13 -13.47 23.44
CA GLY A 322 20.35 -13.15 22.03
C GLY A 322 19.20 -13.67 21.16
N GLU A 323 18.76 -12.88 20.19
CA GLU A 323 17.69 -13.26 19.21
C GLU A 323 17.97 -14.58 18.50
N THR A 324 19.26 -14.97 18.35
CA THR A 324 19.67 -16.25 17.77
C THR A 324 19.25 -17.44 18.62
N VAL A 325 19.26 -17.30 19.94
CA VAL A 325 18.85 -18.38 20.87
C VAL A 325 17.33 -18.51 20.83
N ILE A 326 16.63 -17.38 20.89
CA ILE A 326 15.17 -17.35 20.83
C ILE A 326 14.68 -17.94 19.50
N SER A 327 15.23 -17.48 18.37
CA SER A 327 14.82 -17.98 17.04
C SER A 327 15.17 -19.45 16.82
N ALA A 328 16.27 -19.94 17.39
CA ALA A 328 16.62 -21.36 17.34
C ALA A 328 15.64 -22.20 18.16
N PHE A 329 15.27 -21.74 19.35
CA PHE A 329 14.28 -22.38 20.19
C PHE A 329 12.89 -22.42 19.55
N GLU A 330 12.42 -21.30 19.02
CA GLU A 330 11.14 -21.22 18.30
C GLU A 330 11.11 -22.17 17.09
N LYS A 331 12.22 -22.22 16.33
CA LYS A 331 12.33 -23.11 15.17
C LYS A 331 12.33 -24.59 15.55
N GLN A 332 12.93 -24.93 16.69
CA GLN A 332 13.04 -26.32 17.14
C GLN A 332 11.79 -26.79 17.90
N SER A 333 11.21 -25.92 18.73
CA SER A 333 10.06 -26.27 19.60
C SER A 333 8.71 -26.02 18.95
N GLY A 334 8.61 -25.06 18.00
CA GLY A 334 7.34 -24.54 17.48
C GLY A 334 6.60 -23.63 18.46
N VAL A 335 7.20 -23.34 19.63
CA VAL A 335 6.66 -22.45 20.65
C VAL A 335 7.13 -21.03 20.36
N ARG A 336 6.22 -20.06 20.33
CA ARG A 336 6.52 -18.64 20.19
C ARG A 336 7.03 -18.07 21.52
N VAL A 337 8.13 -17.34 21.50
CA VAL A 337 8.70 -16.70 22.69
C VAL A 337 8.38 -15.22 22.67
N ILE A 338 7.69 -14.75 23.71
CA ILE A 338 7.45 -13.33 23.97
C ILE A 338 8.39 -12.90 25.10
N VAL A 339 9.31 -12.00 24.78
CA VAL A 339 10.24 -11.45 25.78
C VAL A 339 9.76 -10.06 26.18
N GLU A 340 9.44 -9.89 27.45
CA GLU A 340 9.17 -8.60 28.06
C GLU A 340 10.37 -8.20 28.93
N ASN A 341 11.03 -7.11 28.54
CA ASN A 341 12.14 -6.56 29.28
C ASN A 341 11.64 -5.55 30.30
N PHE A 342 12.13 -5.63 31.53
CA PHE A 342 11.91 -4.62 32.55
C PHE A 342 13.22 -3.99 32.96
N ASP A 343 13.22 -2.68 33.21
CA ASP A 343 14.36 -1.97 33.76
C ASP A 343 14.42 -2.27 35.25
N SER A 344 15.52 -2.88 35.69
CA SER A 344 15.85 -2.98 37.13
C SER A 344 16.27 -1.60 37.59
N ASN A 345 15.47 -0.94 38.43
CA ASN A 345 15.91 0.22 39.19
C ASN A 345 17.07 -0.13 40.12
#